data_02b7ad52fcf35760e026900e3336735c
#
_entry.id   02b7ad52fcf35760e026900e3336735c
#
_cell.length_a   1.000
_cell.length_b   1.000
_cell.length_c   1.000
_cell.angle_alpha   90.00
_cell.angle_beta   90.00
_cell.angle_gamma   90.00
#
_symmetry.space_group_name_H-M   'P 1'
#
loop_
_entity.id
_entity.type
_entity.pdbx_description
1 polymer ?
#
loop_
_entity_poly.entity_id
_entity_poly.type
_entity_poly.pdbx_seq_one_letter_code
_entity_poly.pdbx_strand_id
1 'polypeptide(L)'
;MDYKYSPGYGHGSIHDLFFHLLRTDRSWRLALQTGKQLAPLHLRDYPDLQSLVRALEAEQQDWQALLDGLSAAEIDADAALTNWRGEPYIFPRWRVLQHLVLHGMQHHAELAHLLTVKGQSPGDLDFIFYSE
;
A
#
# COMPACT_ATOMS: atom_id res chain seq x y z
N MET A 1 -14.94 -16.88 8.00
CA MET A 1 -13.49 -16.77 8.24
C MET A 1 -13.23 -15.62 9.22
N ASP A 2 -12.44 -15.86 10.25
CA ASP A 2 -12.02 -14.80 11.17
C ASP A 2 -10.79 -14.06 10.62
N TYR A 3 -11.02 -12.97 9.90
CA TYR A 3 -9.98 -12.13 9.31
C TYR A 3 -9.27 -11.22 10.34
N LYS A 4 -9.76 -11.17 11.59
CA LYS A 4 -9.12 -10.45 12.70
C LYS A 4 -8.26 -11.34 13.59
N TYR A 5 -8.23 -12.64 13.32
CA TYR A 5 -7.34 -13.54 14.06
C TYR A 5 -5.88 -13.21 13.72
N SER A 6 -5.09 -12.88 14.75
CA SER A 6 -3.65 -12.67 14.61
C SER A 6 -2.89 -13.99 14.84
N PRO A 7 -2.01 -14.39 13.93
CA PRO A 7 -1.19 -15.59 14.13
C PRO A 7 -0.07 -15.39 15.16
N GLY A 8 0.11 -14.17 15.68
CA GLY A 8 1.17 -13.83 16.63
C GLY A 8 2.54 -13.57 16.01
N TYR A 9 2.61 -13.47 14.69
CA TYR A 9 3.83 -13.13 13.93
C TYR A 9 3.49 -12.24 12.73
N GLY A 10 4.51 -11.70 12.07
CA GLY A 10 4.35 -10.81 10.93
C GLY A 10 3.68 -9.49 11.33
N HIS A 11 2.80 -8.97 10.45
CA HIS A 11 2.07 -7.72 10.67
C HIS A 11 0.69 -7.91 11.35
N GLY A 12 0.42 -9.11 11.87
CA GLY A 12 -0.82 -9.40 12.56
C GLY A 12 -1.87 -10.11 11.70
N SER A 13 -3.13 -9.68 11.78
CA SER A 13 -4.23 -10.30 11.08
C SER A 13 -4.33 -9.88 9.60
N ILE A 14 -5.20 -10.55 8.86
CA ILE A 14 -5.55 -10.14 7.48
C ILE A 14 -6.06 -8.68 7.49
N HIS A 15 -6.88 -8.31 8.46
CA HIS A 15 -7.38 -6.94 8.63
C HIS A 15 -6.24 -5.94 8.86
N ASP A 16 -5.28 -6.27 9.71
CA ASP A 16 -4.13 -5.41 10.00
C ASP A 16 -3.24 -5.23 8.76
N LEU A 17 -3.05 -6.30 7.98
CA LEU A 17 -2.27 -6.25 6.74
C LEU A 17 -2.91 -5.36 5.68
N PHE A 18 -4.22 -5.49 5.44
CA PHE A 18 -4.92 -4.59 4.52
C PHE A 18 -4.87 -3.14 4.99
N PHE A 19 -5.01 -2.89 6.29
CA PHE A 19 -4.86 -1.56 6.83
C PHE A 19 -3.44 -1.02 6.67
N HIS A 20 -2.43 -1.85 6.87
CA HIS A 20 -1.02 -1.48 6.67
C HIS A 20 -0.75 -1.09 5.20
N LEU A 21 -1.26 -1.84 4.23
CA LEU A 21 -1.17 -1.51 2.82
C LEU A 21 -1.83 -0.15 2.51
N LEU A 22 -3.07 0.04 2.94
CA LEU A 22 -3.79 1.30 2.75
C LEU A 22 -3.01 2.50 3.31
N ARG A 23 -2.53 2.36 4.54
CA ARG A 23 -1.78 3.43 5.22
C ARG A 23 -0.48 3.76 4.48
N THR A 24 0.24 2.75 4.03
CA THR A 24 1.52 2.93 3.32
C THR A 24 1.28 3.57 1.96
N ASP A 25 0.36 3.05 1.17
CA ASP A 25 0.06 3.56 -0.16
C ASP A 25 -0.38 5.02 -0.10
N ARG A 26 -1.31 5.35 0.79
CA ARG A 26 -1.77 6.74 0.98
C ARG A 26 -0.67 7.66 1.44
N SER A 27 0.15 7.23 2.39
CA SER A 27 1.25 8.03 2.93
C SER A 27 2.25 8.43 1.84
N TRP A 28 2.65 7.50 0.99
CA TRP A 28 3.57 7.77 -0.11
C TRP A 28 2.95 8.60 -1.23
N ARG A 29 1.68 8.34 -1.58
CA ARG A 29 0.99 9.17 -2.57
C ARG A 29 0.93 10.63 -2.12
N LEU A 30 0.50 10.86 -0.89
CA LEU A 30 0.45 12.22 -0.34
C LEU A 30 1.84 12.86 -0.25
N ALA A 31 2.88 12.08 0.07
CA ALA A 31 4.25 12.57 0.05
C ALA A 31 4.66 13.04 -1.35
N LEU A 32 4.37 12.28 -2.40
CA LEU A 32 4.67 12.68 -3.78
C LEU A 32 3.84 13.90 -4.23
N GLN A 33 2.60 14.05 -3.76
CA GLN A 33 1.72 15.17 -4.12
C GLN A 33 2.03 16.45 -3.34
N THR A 34 2.35 16.34 -2.06
CA THR A 34 2.44 17.48 -1.14
C THR A 34 3.84 17.71 -0.55
N GLY A 35 4.76 16.80 -0.79
CA GLY A 35 6.08 16.79 -0.16
C GLY A 35 6.09 16.28 1.28
N LYS A 36 4.96 15.82 1.83
CA LYS A 36 4.86 15.38 3.23
C LYS A 36 4.11 14.07 3.37
N GLN A 37 4.69 13.14 4.13
CA GLN A 37 3.93 12.03 4.67
C GLN A 37 3.02 12.56 5.76
N LEU A 38 1.71 12.50 5.53
CA LEU A 38 0.73 12.98 6.50
C LEU A 38 0.55 12.00 7.66
N ALA A 39 -0.11 12.48 8.73
CA ALA A 39 -0.40 11.70 9.91
C ALA A 39 -1.05 10.35 9.59
N PRO A 40 -0.68 9.29 10.30
CA PRO A 40 -1.18 7.96 10.02
C PRO A 40 -2.70 7.87 10.18
N LEU A 41 -3.32 7.07 9.32
CA LEU A 41 -4.70 6.64 9.49
C LEU A 41 -4.87 5.86 10.79
N HIS A 42 -6.06 5.85 11.35
CA HIS A 42 -6.37 5.06 12.52
C HIS A 42 -7.19 3.83 12.14
N LEU A 43 -6.75 2.65 12.62
CA LEU A 43 -7.45 1.38 12.35
C LEU A 43 -8.92 1.40 12.78
N ARG A 44 -9.24 2.15 13.84
CA ARG A 44 -10.62 2.31 14.35
C ARG A 44 -11.59 2.91 13.33
N ASP A 45 -11.06 3.64 12.33
CA ASP A 45 -11.88 4.26 11.28
C ASP A 45 -12.26 3.26 10.19
N TYR A 46 -11.70 2.05 10.26
CA TYR A 46 -11.93 0.93 9.33
C TYR A 46 -12.32 -0.33 10.12
N PRO A 47 -13.53 -0.36 10.69
CA PRO A 47 -13.93 -1.41 11.65
C PRO A 47 -14.11 -2.79 11.04
N ASP A 48 -14.26 -2.87 9.73
CA ASP A 48 -14.48 -4.12 8.99
C ASP A 48 -13.68 -4.17 7.69
N LEU A 49 -13.58 -5.37 7.10
CA LEU A 49 -12.86 -5.61 5.87
C LEU A 49 -13.46 -4.83 4.70
N GLN A 50 -14.78 -4.67 4.67
CA GLN A 50 -15.44 -3.97 3.58
C GLN A 50 -15.10 -2.47 3.54
N SER A 51 -14.94 -1.83 4.71
CA SER A 51 -14.49 -0.43 4.80
C SER A 51 -13.06 -0.28 4.30
N LEU A 52 -12.18 -1.24 4.58
CA LEU A 52 -10.80 -1.27 4.05
C LEU A 52 -10.77 -1.49 2.54
N VAL A 53 -11.55 -2.42 2.01
CA VAL A 53 -11.61 -2.69 0.57
C VAL A 53 -12.04 -1.43 -0.19
N ARG A 54 -13.12 -0.78 0.24
CA ARG A 54 -13.57 0.49 -0.37
C ARG A 54 -12.50 1.58 -0.31
N ALA A 55 -11.77 1.68 0.80
CA ALA A 55 -10.71 2.66 0.95
C ALA A 55 -9.50 2.35 0.05
N LEU A 56 -9.14 1.08 -0.12
CA LEU A 56 -8.07 0.64 -1.03
C LEU A 56 -8.46 0.89 -2.50
N GLU A 57 -9.70 0.62 -2.88
CA GLU A 57 -10.20 0.92 -4.22
C GLU A 57 -10.14 2.42 -4.53
N ALA A 58 -10.56 3.26 -3.58
CA ALA A 58 -10.46 4.72 -3.72
C ALA A 58 -9.00 5.18 -3.81
N GLU A 59 -8.11 4.62 -2.99
CA GLU A 59 -6.68 4.92 -3.02
C GLU A 59 -6.03 4.52 -4.35
N GLN A 60 -6.44 3.39 -4.92
CA GLN A 60 -5.98 2.95 -6.24
C GLN A 60 -6.38 3.94 -7.35
N GLN A 61 -7.61 4.48 -7.30
CA GLN A 61 -8.05 5.51 -8.25
C GLN A 61 -7.23 6.80 -8.11
N ASP A 62 -6.95 7.22 -6.87
CA ASP A 62 -6.11 8.39 -6.60
C ASP A 62 -4.66 8.20 -7.09
N TRP A 63 -4.11 7.00 -6.93
CA TRP A 63 -2.81 6.65 -7.50
C TRP A 63 -2.82 6.69 -9.03
N GLN A 64 -3.83 6.15 -9.66
CA GLN A 64 -3.96 6.18 -11.13
C GLN A 64 -3.97 7.63 -11.63
N ALA A 65 -4.76 8.50 -10.99
CA ALA A 65 -4.82 9.91 -11.35
C ALA A 65 -3.46 10.62 -11.18
N LEU A 66 -2.72 10.30 -10.12
CA LEU A 66 -1.36 10.83 -9.93
C LEU A 66 -0.42 10.37 -11.04
N LEU A 67 -0.41 9.07 -11.35
CA LEU A 67 0.49 8.48 -12.35
C LEU A 67 0.19 9.01 -13.76
N ASP A 68 -1.08 9.16 -14.12
CA ASP A 68 -1.50 9.70 -15.41
C ASP A 68 -1.05 11.16 -15.61
N GLY A 69 -0.82 11.90 -14.53
CA GLY A 69 -0.33 13.27 -14.55
C GLY A 69 1.19 13.42 -14.60
N LEU A 70 1.96 12.34 -14.40
CA LEU A 70 3.42 12.39 -14.35
C LEU A 70 4.05 12.15 -15.73
N SER A 71 4.92 13.05 -16.15
CA SER A 71 5.80 12.83 -17.30
C SER A 71 6.98 11.93 -16.93
N ALA A 72 7.63 11.34 -17.93
CA ALA A 72 8.84 10.55 -17.74
C ALA A 72 9.94 11.34 -17.03
N ALA A 73 10.10 12.61 -17.39
CA ALA A 73 11.09 13.49 -16.77
C ALA A 73 10.79 13.74 -15.28
N GLU A 74 9.51 13.85 -14.90
CA GLU A 74 9.12 14.01 -13.49
C GLU A 74 9.30 12.72 -12.70
N ILE A 75 9.12 11.56 -13.32
CA ILE A 75 9.40 10.26 -12.69
C ILE A 75 10.88 10.11 -12.35
N ASP A 76 11.77 10.57 -13.23
CA ASP A 76 13.21 10.53 -13.00
C ASP A 76 13.72 11.62 -12.05
N ALA A 77 12.97 12.70 -11.88
CA ALA A 77 13.37 13.83 -11.05
C ALA A 77 13.27 13.52 -9.55
N ASP A 78 14.18 14.12 -8.79
CA ASP A 78 14.14 14.04 -7.33
C ASP A 78 12.90 14.72 -6.75
N ALA A 79 12.34 14.09 -5.72
CA ALA A 79 11.32 14.67 -4.87
C ALA A 79 11.88 14.91 -3.47
N ALA A 80 11.76 16.13 -2.99
CA ALA A 80 12.05 16.47 -1.60
C ALA A 80 10.83 16.14 -0.75
N LEU A 81 11.00 15.20 0.16
CA LEU A 81 9.93 14.65 0.99
C LEU A 81 10.26 14.84 2.46
N THR A 82 9.22 14.99 3.28
CA THR A 82 9.35 14.99 4.74
C THR A 82 8.50 13.85 5.30
N ASN A 83 9.12 12.98 6.11
CA ASN A 83 8.38 11.90 6.74
C ASN A 83 7.49 12.41 7.89
N TRP A 84 6.70 11.51 8.45
CA TRP A 84 5.80 11.79 9.57
C TRP A 84 6.51 12.23 10.88
N ARG A 85 7.85 12.03 10.97
CA ARG A 85 8.69 12.54 12.08
C ARG A 85 9.27 13.92 11.81
N GLY A 86 9.00 14.50 10.62
CA GLY A 86 9.58 15.77 10.19
C GLY A 86 10.99 15.66 9.62
N GLU A 87 11.49 14.43 9.36
CA GLU A 87 12.81 14.21 8.80
C GLU A 87 12.78 14.35 7.27
N PRO A 88 13.73 15.11 6.67
CA PRO A 88 13.77 15.29 5.24
C PRO A 88 14.40 14.09 4.52
N TYR A 89 13.83 13.74 3.37
CA TYR A 89 14.38 12.78 2.43
C TYR A 89 14.38 13.35 1.02
N ILE A 90 15.36 12.95 0.20
CA ILE A 90 15.40 13.25 -1.22
C ILE A 90 15.54 11.90 -1.95
N PHE A 91 14.54 11.60 -2.78
CA PHE A 91 14.54 10.40 -3.61
C PHE A 91 14.05 10.74 -5.02
N PRO A 92 14.60 10.13 -6.07
CA PRO A 92 13.96 10.14 -7.37
C PRO A 92 12.59 9.48 -7.26
N ARG A 93 11.56 10.04 -7.92
CA ARG A 93 10.19 9.52 -7.81
C ARG A 93 10.06 8.05 -8.20
N TRP A 94 10.80 7.62 -9.24
CA TRP A 94 10.78 6.20 -9.63
C TRP A 94 11.16 5.25 -8.48
N ARG A 95 12.06 5.68 -7.58
CA ARG A 95 12.48 4.87 -6.43
C ARG A 95 11.34 4.69 -5.42
N VAL A 96 10.53 5.72 -5.22
CA VAL A 96 9.32 5.63 -4.38
C VAL A 96 8.30 4.67 -5.01
N LEU A 97 8.07 4.80 -6.31
CA LEU A 97 7.16 3.91 -7.05
C LEU A 97 7.63 2.45 -7.01
N GLN A 98 8.91 2.21 -7.24
CA GLN A 98 9.50 0.87 -7.14
C GLN A 98 9.38 0.30 -5.73
N HIS A 99 9.63 1.12 -4.70
CA HIS A 99 9.46 0.72 -3.31
C HIS A 99 8.03 0.24 -3.03
N LEU A 100 7.01 0.95 -3.50
CA LEU A 100 5.62 0.57 -3.32
C LEU A 100 5.27 -0.77 -3.96
N VAL A 101 5.76 -1.02 -5.17
CA VAL A 101 5.57 -2.32 -5.84
C VAL A 101 6.19 -3.46 -5.02
N LEU A 102 7.43 -3.31 -4.58
CA LEU A 102 8.13 -4.33 -3.79
C LEU A 102 7.50 -4.54 -2.42
N HIS A 103 7.11 -3.45 -1.75
CA HIS A 103 6.40 -3.49 -0.47
C HIS A 103 5.03 -4.18 -0.62
N GLY A 104 4.29 -3.84 -1.67
CA GLY A 104 3.02 -4.49 -2.00
C GLY A 104 3.19 -5.99 -2.21
N MET A 105 4.16 -6.42 -3.01
CA MET A 105 4.46 -7.84 -3.24
C MET A 105 4.76 -8.60 -1.94
N GLN A 106 5.55 -8.00 -1.05
CA GLN A 106 5.88 -8.61 0.24
C GLN A 106 4.60 -8.90 1.05
N HIS A 107 3.72 -7.93 1.19
CA HIS A 107 2.51 -8.06 2.01
C HIS A 107 1.39 -8.84 1.31
N HIS A 108 1.31 -8.79 -0.02
CA HIS A 108 0.41 -9.66 -0.77
C HIS A 108 0.79 -11.14 -0.61
N ALA A 109 2.08 -11.46 -0.56
CA ALA A 109 2.53 -12.82 -0.27
C ALA A 109 2.14 -13.27 1.15
N GLU A 110 2.28 -12.40 2.16
CA GLU A 110 1.80 -12.68 3.51
C GLU A 110 0.28 -12.91 3.55
N LEU A 111 -0.49 -12.05 2.88
CA LEU A 111 -1.95 -12.19 2.78
C LEU A 111 -2.34 -13.51 2.08
N ALA A 112 -1.71 -13.84 0.96
CA ALA A 112 -1.96 -15.08 0.23
C ALA A 112 -1.70 -16.30 1.10
N HIS A 113 -0.63 -16.29 1.89
CA HIS A 113 -0.32 -17.34 2.85
C HIS A 113 -1.42 -17.47 3.92
N LEU A 114 -1.79 -16.37 4.57
CA LEU A 114 -2.82 -16.37 5.62
C LEU A 114 -4.18 -16.82 5.08
N LEU A 115 -4.56 -16.36 3.90
CA LEU A 115 -5.80 -16.78 3.23
C LEU A 115 -5.78 -18.28 2.90
N THR A 116 -4.65 -18.79 2.40
CA THR A 116 -4.48 -20.21 2.07
C THR A 116 -4.63 -21.09 3.32
N VAL A 117 -3.99 -20.71 4.43
CA VAL A 117 -4.14 -21.42 5.72
C VAL A 117 -5.59 -21.45 6.20
N LYS A 118 -6.38 -20.43 5.87
CA LYS A 118 -7.82 -20.35 6.19
C LYS A 118 -8.72 -21.02 5.14
N GLY A 119 -8.16 -21.70 4.15
CA GLY A 119 -8.92 -22.38 3.09
C GLY A 119 -9.50 -21.45 2.02
N GLN A 120 -8.98 -20.22 1.92
CA GLN A 120 -9.41 -19.17 0.99
C GLN A 120 -8.24 -18.73 0.09
N SER A 121 -7.51 -19.68 -0.49
CA SER A 121 -6.38 -19.37 -1.37
C SER A 121 -6.80 -18.44 -2.52
N PRO A 122 -6.03 -17.36 -2.79
CA PRO A 122 -6.30 -16.47 -3.93
C PRO A 122 -5.90 -17.08 -5.28
N GLY A 123 -5.31 -18.28 -5.27
CA GLY A 123 -4.75 -18.91 -6.48
C GLY A 123 -3.37 -18.38 -6.84
N ASP A 124 -3.07 -18.43 -8.14
CA ASP A 124 -1.80 -17.97 -8.68
C ASP A 124 -1.82 -16.42 -8.80
N LEU A 125 -0.78 -15.78 -8.25
CA LEU A 125 -0.61 -14.32 -8.25
C LEU A 125 0.64 -13.91 -9.05
N ASP A 126 1.21 -14.80 -9.86
CA ASP A 126 2.40 -14.50 -10.64
C ASP A 126 2.11 -13.42 -11.68
N PHE A 127 2.95 -12.39 -11.66
CA PHE A 127 2.80 -11.23 -12.54
C PHE A 127 2.80 -11.59 -14.03
N ILE A 128 3.46 -12.69 -14.41
CA ILE A 128 3.50 -13.14 -15.81
C ILE A 128 2.11 -13.48 -16.37
N PHE A 129 1.14 -13.79 -15.51
CA PHE A 129 -0.24 -14.10 -15.91
C PHE A 129 -1.17 -12.88 -15.83
N TYR A 130 -0.64 -11.72 -15.45
CA TYR A 130 -1.41 -10.49 -15.45
C TYR A 130 -1.77 -10.09 -16.89
N SER A 131 -3.06 -9.88 -17.16
CA SER A 131 -3.57 -9.37 -18.44
C SER A 131 -4.31 -8.06 -18.18
N GLU A 132 -4.05 -7.06 -19.01
CA GLU A 132 -4.77 -5.79 -19.01
C GLU A 132 -6.24 -5.96 -19.44
#